data_c7f77a3e3f96598b91da0c311fe98788
#
_entry.id   c7f77a3e3f96598b91da0c311fe98788
#
_cell.length_a   1.000
_cell.length_b   1.000
_cell.length_c   1.000
_cell.angle_alpha   90.00
_cell.angle_beta   90.00
_cell.angle_gamma   90.00
#
_symmetry.space_group_name_H-M   'P 1'
#
loop_
_entity.id
_entity.type
_entity.pdbx_description
1 polymer ?
#
loop_
_entity_poly.entity_id
_entity_poly.type
_entity_poly.pdbx_seq_one_letter_code
_entity_poly.pdbx_strand_id
1 'polypeptide(L)'
;MLDVQETVATSDEVESNGNGNGNGHSGTSAPAYRIDQKLHQILYKEPERPKLELDDTQEALPEPVYPQHPNPVEMTEKEYQMLNAKRTWKTWGKPYFASRWHSKDLRPIIPYLFTDWKCNYDCHYCWSYNNRVKGMTEQVAKKSLDWLKDIGAGVVALMGGEPLLRPKFIHKIVDYAAKKDMFVYLPTNGRLMTPEIIDQLGDAGIATFNLAVDSVKHRKSLPKALEPIMPQFEYLVKRQRYYGYTVMFNINICHNNQEDVKELTEIARSYNIATDYHINESPMTEQDHFKHLNDNETYLTPEDFPKVDALLDYLNDKRINHGYKMVNPIQHMEDMKMLMRGKPPAWRCEAGEHSLIIRTDGTLAPCFPMYSATVDWGVVGAHKFDRKQLDEMKVECSQHCLSTCNYILGHAYNTRRVITWGLKQAMHGFRGSTGSF
;
A
#
# COMPACT_ATOMS: atom_id res chain seq x y z
N MET A 1 -28.89 40.23 -1.52
CA MET A 1 -30.36 40.01 -1.51
C MET A 1 -30.70 39.30 -2.80
N LEU A 2 -30.81 37.98 -2.75
CA LEU A 2 -31.50 37.18 -3.75
C LEU A 2 -32.01 35.95 -3.00
N ASP A 3 -33.33 35.86 -2.98
CA ASP A 3 -34.10 34.82 -2.30
C ASP A 3 -33.86 33.45 -2.91
N VAL A 4 -33.65 32.48 -2.07
CA VAL A 4 -33.74 31.05 -2.43
C VAL A 4 -35.05 30.54 -1.83
N GLN A 5 -36.02 30.33 -2.68
CA GLN A 5 -37.28 29.67 -2.31
C GLN A 5 -37.02 28.16 -2.12
N GLU A 6 -37.37 27.68 -0.94
CA GLU A 6 -37.59 26.27 -0.64
C GLU A 6 -38.80 25.75 -1.42
N THR A 7 -38.59 24.69 -2.18
CA THR A 7 -39.68 23.85 -2.69
C THR A 7 -39.67 22.52 -1.96
N VAL A 8 -40.59 22.41 -1.03
CA VAL A 8 -41.00 21.16 -0.40
C VAL A 8 -41.86 20.38 -1.38
N ALA A 9 -41.44 19.21 -1.83
CA ALA A 9 -42.27 18.31 -2.60
C ALA A 9 -42.87 17.25 -1.65
N THR A 10 -44.18 17.27 -1.60
CA THR A 10 -45.05 16.33 -0.88
C THR A 10 -45.06 14.96 -1.56
N SER A 11 -45.07 13.92 -0.72
CA SER A 11 -45.28 12.51 -1.06
C SER A 11 -46.69 12.31 -1.63
N ASP A 12 -46.79 11.68 -2.78
CA ASP A 12 -48.01 11.02 -3.21
C ASP A 12 -47.79 9.51 -3.33
N GLU A 13 -48.72 8.81 -2.67
CA GLU A 13 -48.88 7.37 -2.65
C GLU A 13 -49.21 6.83 -4.06
N VAL A 14 -48.57 5.76 -4.45
CA VAL A 14 -49.05 4.90 -5.55
C VAL A 14 -49.23 3.48 -5.03
N GLU A 15 -50.48 3.06 -5.05
CA GLU A 15 -50.94 1.75 -4.67
C GLU A 15 -50.33 0.61 -5.46
N SER A 16 -50.09 -0.48 -4.76
CA SER A 16 -49.67 -1.78 -5.23
C SER A 16 -50.78 -2.51 -5.99
N ASN A 17 -50.44 -3.11 -7.11
CA ASN A 17 -51.14 -4.32 -7.57
C ASN A 17 -50.10 -5.44 -7.79
N GLY A 18 -50.26 -6.48 -6.98
CA GLY A 18 -49.41 -7.65 -6.98
C GLY A 18 -49.74 -8.62 -8.10
N ASN A 19 -48.71 -9.36 -8.51
CA ASN A 19 -48.85 -10.82 -8.68
C ASN A 19 -47.48 -11.46 -8.54
N GLY A 20 -47.41 -12.46 -7.69
CA GLY A 20 -46.24 -13.11 -7.22
C GLY A 20 -45.57 -14.05 -8.20
N ASN A 21 -44.28 -14.22 -7.99
CA ASN A 21 -43.67 -15.55 -7.87
C ASN A 21 -42.38 -15.43 -7.09
N GLY A 22 -42.32 -16.15 -5.99
CA GLY A 22 -41.25 -16.10 -5.04
C GLY A 22 -39.97 -16.75 -5.55
N ASN A 23 -38.86 -16.07 -5.34
CA ASN A 23 -37.61 -16.69 -4.93
C ASN A 23 -36.96 -15.75 -3.91
N GLY A 24 -37.06 -16.19 -2.65
CA GLY A 24 -36.50 -15.45 -1.53
C GLY A 24 -34.97 -15.44 -1.61
N HIS A 25 -34.44 -14.35 -2.06
CA HIS A 25 -33.07 -13.97 -1.69
C HIS A 25 -33.22 -13.11 -0.44
N SER A 26 -32.95 -13.72 0.71
CA SER A 26 -32.72 -13.02 1.96
C SER A 26 -31.59 -12.03 1.71
N GLY A 27 -31.95 -10.75 1.63
CA GLY A 27 -30.97 -9.66 1.54
C GLY A 27 -30.06 -9.72 2.76
N THR A 28 -28.85 -10.24 2.57
CA THR A 28 -27.78 -10.08 3.55
C THR A 28 -27.52 -8.58 3.67
N SER A 29 -27.83 -8.00 4.80
CA SER A 29 -27.49 -6.63 5.12
C SER A 29 -26.00 -6.46 4.96
N ALA A 30 -25.60 -5.64 3.99
CA ALA A 30 -24.22 -5.19 3.88
C ALA A 30 -23.75 -4.66 5.24
N PRO A 31 -22.45 -4.85 5.59
CA PRO A 31 -21.93 -4.37 6.87
C PRO A 31 -22.33 -2.91 7.12
N ALA A 32 -22.68 -2.59 8.36
CA ALA A 32 -23.24 -1.30 8.76
C ALA A 32 -22.35 -0.06 8.45
N TYR A 33 -21.11 -0.29 8.03
CA TYR A 33 -20.16 0.76 7.64
C TYR A 33 -20.18 1.12 6.15
N ARG A 34 -21.05 0.53 5.34
CA ARG A 34 -21.23 0.98 3.95
C ARG A 34 -21.93 2.35 3.97
N ILE A 35 -21.16 3.37 3.62
CA ILE A 35 -21.69 4.68 3.29
C ILE A 35 -22.69 4.51 2.14
N ASP A 36 -23.77 5.30 2.13
CA ASP A 36 -24.64 5.40 0.96
C ASP A 36 -23.83 5.96 -0.22
N GLN A 37 -23.32 5.05 -1.00
CA GLN A 37 -22.38 5.32 -2.06
C GLN A 37 -22.96 6.18 -3.18
N LYS A 38 -24.29 6.11 -3.41
CA LYS A 38 -24.95 6.97 -4.39
C LYS A 38 -24.97 8.42 -3.92
N LEU A 39 -25.30 8.65 -2.66
CA LEU A 39 -25.31 9.99 -2.09
C LEU A 39 -23.89 10.59 -2.07
N HIS A 40 -22.92 9.77 -1.71
CA HIS A 40 -21.50 10.17 -1.67
C HIS A 40 -20.97 10.57 -3.06
N GLN A 41 -21.26 9.78 -4.10
CA GLN A 41 -20.87 10.10 -5.47
C GLN A 41 -21.51 11.41 -5.98
N ILE A 42 -22.74 11.71 -5.59
CA ILE A 42 -23.44 12.92 -6.00
C ILE A 42 -22.89 14.16 -5.31
N LEU A 43 -22.51 14.04 -4.04
CA LEU A 43 -22.06 15.16 -3.22
C LEU A 43 -20.55 15.40 -3.27
N TYR A 44 -19.77 14.45 -3.80
CA TYR A 44 -18.33 14.59 -3.81
C TYR A 44 -17.85 15.70 -4.75
N LYS A 45 -17.13 16.63 -4.16
CA LYS A 45 -16.24 17.55 -4.87
C LYS A 45 -14.84 17.35 -4.35
N GLU A 46 -13.86 17.30 -5.25
CA GLU A 46 -12.47 17.29 -4.80
C GLU A 46 -12.26 18.53 -3.93
N PRO A 47 -11.85 18.36 -2.66
CA PRO A 47 -11.73 19.49 -1.74
C PRO A 47 -10.68 20.46 -2.27
N GLU A 48 -10.97 21.76 -2.19
CA GLU A 48 -9.96 22.79 -2.41
C GLU A 48 -8.94 22.70 -1.27
N ARG A 49 -7.74 22.29 -1.60
CA ARG A 49 -6.61 22.23 -0.69
C ARG A 49 -5.55 23.24 -1.12
N PRO A 50 -4.79 23.83 -0.18
CA PRO A 50 -3.60 24.57 -0.53
C PRO A 50 -2.69 23.65 -1.35
N LYS A 51 -2.28 24.11 -2.52
CA LYS A 51 -1.35 23.36 -3.39
C LYS A 51 0.07 23.69 -2.99
N LEU A 52 0.98 22.77 -3.26
CA LEU A 52 2.39 23.05 -3.15
C LEU A 52 2.77 24.10 -4.20
N GLU A 53 3.16 25.27 -3.74
CA GLU A 53 3.72 26.30 -4.61
C GLU A 53 5.16 25.93 -4.96
N LEU A 54 5.44 25.90 -6.25
CA LEU A 54 6.78 25.74 -6.79
C LEU A 54 7.20 27.10 -7.29
N ASP A 55 8.34 27.58 -6.82
CA ASP A 55 8.97 28.77 -7.41
C ASP A 55 9.73 28.41 -8.70
N ASP A 56 10.07 29.41 -9.49
CA ASP A 56 10.76 29.23 -10.77
C ASP A 56 12.18 28.64 -10.63
N THR A 57 12.71 28.60 -9.40
CA THR A 57 14.01 28.02 -9.10
C THR A 57 13.95 26.52 -8.76
N GLN A 58 12.75 25.96 -8.61
CA GLN A 58 12.58 24.55 -8.27
C GLN A 58 13.04 23.64 -9.40
N GLU A 59 14.15 22.97 -9.18
CA GLU A 59 14.74 22.05 -10.13
C GLU A 59 13.89 20.77 -10.31
N ALA A 60 13.90 20.26 -11.54
CA ALA A 60 13.39 18.92 -11.85
C ALA A 60 14.36 17.83 -11.34
N LEU A 61 13.89 16.58 -11.36
CA LEU A 61 14.78 15.44 -11.12
C LEU A 61 15.90 15.41 -12.17
N PRO A 62 17.15 15.17 -11.76
CA PRO A 62 18.24 15.05 -12.70
C PRO A 62 18.09 13.83 -13.63
N GLU A 63 18.64 13.90 -14.82
CA GLU A 63 18.74 12.73 -15.69
C GLU A 63 19.70 11.70 -15.06
N PRO A 64 19.29 10.43 -14.94
CA PRO A 64 20.17 9.40 -14.41
C PRO A 64 21.28 9.06 -15.43
N VAL A 65 22.47 8.81 -14.92
CA VAL A 65 23.56 8.24 -15.72
C VAL A 65 23.33 6.72 -15.78
N TYR A 66 23.04 6.22 -16.95
CA TYR A 66 22.71 4.81 -17.15
C TYR A 66 23.53 4.20 -18.28
N PRO A 67 23.99 2.95 -18.19
CA PRO A 67 24.01 2.12 -16.98
C PRO A 67 25.10 2.54 -15.98
N GLN A 68 24.80 2.47 -14.69
CA GLN A 68 25.78 2.68 -13.61
C GLN A 68 26.67 1.43 -13.45
N HIS A 69 26.10 0.26 -13.69
CA HIS A 69 26.76 -1.05 -13.63
C HIS A 69 26.63 -1.76 -14.98
N PRO A 70 27.49 -1.46 -15.98
CA PRO A 70 27.34 -2.02 -17.33
C PRO A 70 27.43 -3.55 -17.39
N ASN A 71 28.14 -4.16 -16.43
CA ASN A 71 28.27 -5.61 -16.30
C ASN A 71 28.10 -6.03 -14.84
N PRO A 72 26.87 -6.05 -14.32
CA PRO A 72 26.64 -6.42 -12.93
C PRO A 72 27.02 -7.90 -12.72
N VAL A 73 27.75 -8.16 -11.64
CA VAL A 73 28.19 -9.50 -11.25
C VAL A 73 27.22 -10.06 -10.22
N GLU A 74 26.87 -11.34 -10.37
CA GLU A 74 25.99 -12.02 -9.41
C GLU A 74 26.67 -12.15 -8.06
N MET A 75 26.05 -11.61 -7.03
CA MET A 75 26.49 -11.75 -5.65
C MET A 75 26.30 -13.17 -5.16
N THR A 76 27.20 -13.63 -4.33
CA THR A 76 26.95 -14.81 -3.51
C THR A 76 25.77 -14.57 -2.55
N GLU A 77 25.14 -15.61 -2.09
CA GLU A 77 24.03 -15.51 -1.13
C GLU A 77 24.44 -14.72 0.13
N LYS A 78 25.66 -14.92 0.62
CA LYS A 78 26.20 -14.21 1.79
C LYS A 78 26.37 -12.71 1.54
N GLU A 79 26.91 -12.33 0.38
CA GLU A 79 27.06 -10.92 -0.02
C GLU A 79 25.71 -10.23 -0.16
N TYR A 80 24.75 -10.90 -0.81
CA TYR A 80 23.38 -10.42 -0.97
C TYR A 80 22.68 -10.19 0.40
N GLN A 81 22.78 -11.16 1.31
CA GLN A 81 22.24 -11.04 2.66
C GLN A 81 22.89 -9.89 3.45
N MET A 82 24.22 -9.77 3.37
CA MET A 82 24.97 -8.72 4.06
C MET A 82 24.62 -7.33 3.53
N LEU A 83 24.48 -7.19 2.21
CA LEU A 83 24.04 -5.94 1.58
C LEU A 83 22.67 -5.52 2.09
N ASN A 84 21.72 -6.44 2.06
CA ASN A 84 20.35 -6.19 2.52
C ASN A 84 20.28 -5.88 4.02
N ALA A 85 21.04 -6.58 4.85
CA ALA A 85 21.12 -6.32 6.29
C ALA A 85 21.69 -4.92 6.59
N LYS A 86 22.78 -4.53 5.94
CA LYS A 86 23.38 -3.19 6.07
C LYS A 86 22.43 -2.09 5.60
N ARG A 87 21.77 -2.30 4.44
CA ARG A 87 20.78 -1.37 3.90
C ARG A 87 19.60 -1.21 4.85
N THR A 88 19.01 -2.30 5.32
CA THR A 88 17.90 -2.28 6.28
C THR A 88 18.28 -1.56 7.57
N TRP A 89 19.45 -1.84 8.13
CA TRP A 89 19.90 -1.11 9.30
C TRP A 89 20.03 0.39 9.06
N LYS A 90 20.61 0.79 7.92
CA LYS A 90 20.83 2.20 7.57
C LYS A 90 19.51 2.94 7.36
N THR A 91 18.54 2.31 6.68
CA THR A 91 17.35 2.98 6.16
C THR A 91 16.10 2.77 7.02
N TRP A 92 16.01 1.68 7.75
CA TRP A 92 14.90 1.39 8.68
C TRP A 92 15.34 1.50 10.14
N GLY A 93 16.41 0.81 10.53
CA GLY A 93 16.85 0.72 11.91
C GLY A 93 17.21 2.07 12.50
N LYS A 94 18.12 2.81 11.86
CA LYS A 94 18.54 4.14 12.35
C LYS A 94 17.38 5.13 12.42
N PRO A 95 16.54 5.33 11.39
CA PRO A 95 15.36 6.20 11.46
C PRO A 95 14.37 5.76 12.54
N TYR A 96 14.13 4.46 12.70
CA TYR A 96 13.28 3.93 13.77
C TYR A 96 13.75 4.39 15.16
N PHE A 97 15.02 4.16 15.50
CA PHE A 97 15.56 4.58 16.79
C PHE A 97 15.59 6.10 16.94
N ALA A 98 15.93 6.84 15.88
CA ALA A 98 15.89 8.30 15.89
C ALA A 98 14.48 8.84 16.17
N SER A 99 13.43 8.25 15.61
CA SER A 99 12.04 8.63 15.85
C SER A 99 11.61 8.42 17.32
N ARG A 100 12.23 7.49 18.03
CA ARG A 100 11.96 7.25 19.46
C ARG A 100 12.55 8.34 20.37
N TRP A 101 13.69 8.90 20.00
CA TRP A 101 14.32 9.98 20.78
C TRP A 101 13.74 11.37 20.44
N HIS A 102 13.24 11.54 19.22
CA HIS A 102 12.67 12.80 18.74
C HIS A 102 11.15 12.70 18.55
N SER A 103 10.44 12.25 19.58
CA SER A 103 9.01 11.92 19.51
C SER A 103 8.07 13.11 19.26
N LYS A 104 8.58 14.35 19.33
CA LYS A 104 7.81 15.57 19.04
C LYS A 104 7.91 16.01 17.58
N ASP A 105 8.91 15.52 16.86
CA ASP A 105 9.15 15.89 15.47
C ASP A 105 8.45 14.88 14.53
N LEU A 106 7.98 15.36 13.39
CA LEU A 106 7.53 14.47 12.32
C LEU A 106 8.73 13.70 11.76
N ARG A 107 8.77 12.38 12.00
CA ARG A 107 9.83 11.49 11.52
C ARG A 107 9.22 10.23 10.92
N PRO A 108 8.75 10.30 9.67
CA PRO A 108 8.13 9.17 9.03
C PRO A 108 9.15 8.05 8.78
N ILE A 109 8.77 6.83 9.13
CA ILE A 109 9.56 5.62 8.85
C ILE A 109 9.29 5.15 7.43
N ILE A 110 8.02 5.15 7.02
CA ILE A 110 7.61 4.81 5.66
C ILE A 110 6.65 5.86 5.09
N PRO A 111 7.17 6.92 4.49
CA PRO A 111 6.37 7.83 3.68
C PRO A 111 6.06 7.19 2.32
N TYR A 112 4.88 7.53 1.80
CA TYR A 112 4.39 7.11 0.49
C TYR A 112 4.34 8.29 -0.47
N LEU A 113 4.99 8.15 -1.60
CA LEU A 113 4.95 9.11 -2.69
C LEU A 113 3.94 8.63 -3.73
N PHE A 114 2.79 9.29 -3.81
CA PHE A 114 1.73 8.91 -4.73
C PHE A 114 2.00 9.52 -6.10
N THR A 115 2.57 8.73 -7.00
CA THR A 115 3.17 9.23 -8.25
C THR A 115 2.14 9.51 -9.35
N ASP A 116 1.08 8.71 -9.43
CA ASP A 116 0.01 8.85 -10.42
C ASP A 116 -1.27 8.11 -9.98
N TRP A 117 -2.42 8.53 -10.52
CA TRP A 117 -3.69 7.83 -10.35
C TRP A 117 -3.98 6.83 -11.46
N LYS A 118 -3.30 6.96 -12.59
CA LYS A 118 -3.53 6.13 -13.77
C LYS A 118 -3.09 4.70 -13.51
N CYS A 119 -3.90 3.76 -14.00
CA CYS A 119 -3.59 2.34 -13.96
C CYS A 119 -3.98 1.67 -15.28
N ASN A 120 -3.25 0.64 -15.66
CA ASN A 120 -3.57 -0.22 -16.81
C ASN A 120 -4.48 -1.40 -16.43
N TYR A 121 -4.85 -1.54 -15.15
CA TYR A 121 -5.79 -2.54 -14.64
C TYR A 121 -7.00 -1.88 -13.98
N ASP A 122 -8.10 -2.61 -13.95
CA ASP A 122 -9.37 -2.24 -13.37
C ASP A 122 -9.80 -3.30 -12.33
N CYS A 123 -9.05 -3.37 -11.23
CA CYS A 123 -9.36 -4.29 -10.14
C CYS A 123 -10.61 -3.83 -9.41
N HIS A 124 -11.59 -4.72 -9.19
CA HIS A 124 -12.87 -4.37 -8.57
C HIS A 124 -12.72 -3.80 -7.15
N TYR A 125 -11.70 -4.21 -6.41
CA TYR A 125 -11.45 -3.71 -5.06
C TYR A 125 -10.66 -2.39 -5.02
N CYS A 126 -10.12 -1.91 -6.14
CA CYS A 126 -9.16 -0.81 -6.13
C CYS A 126 -9.85 0.55 -6.06
N TRP A 127 -9.41 1.39 -5.13
CA TRP A 127 -9.87 2.75 -4.96
C TRP A 127 -9.01 3.79 -5.68
N SER A 128 -7.79 3.44 -6.09
CA SER A 128 -6.80 4.37 -6.65
C SER A 128 -6.80 4.42 -8.19
N TYR A 129 -7.95 4.16 -8.82
CA TYR A 129 -8.08 4.22 -10.27
C TYR A 129 -8.81 5.48 -10.72
N ASN A 130 -8.05 6.48 -11.18
CA ASN A 130 -8.64 7.70 -11.77
C ASN A 130 -7.74 8.26 -12.87
N ASN A 131 -8.09 8.01 -14.13
CA ASN A 131 -7.32 8.46 -15.29
C ASN A 131 -7.44 9.97 -15.59
N ARG A 132 -8.23 10.72 -14.82
CA ARG A 132 -8.45 12.17 -15.02
C ARG A 132 -7.50 13.02 -14.20
N VAL A 133 -6.94 12.47 -13.12
CA VAL A 133 -6.02 13.21 -12.23
C VAL A 133 -4.65 13.32 -12.90
N LYS A 134 -4.05 14.49 -12.83
CA LYS A 134 -2.70 14.72 -13.32
C LYS A 134 -1.66 14.07 -12.38
N GLY A 135 -0.76 13.29 -12.94
CA GLY A 135 0.33 12.69 -12.18
C GLY A 135 1.34 13.71 -11.64
N MET A 136 2.13 13.27 -10.67
CA MET A 136 3.17 14.08 -10.03
C MET A 136 4.20 14.59 -11.06
N THR A 137 4.65 15.83 -10.90
CA THR A 137 5.72 16.41 -11.69
C THR A 137 7.10 16.06 -11.13
N GLU A 138 8.15 16.20 -11.93
CA GLU A 138 9.53 15.94 -11.48
C GLU A 138 9.96 16.92 -10.38
N GLN A 139 9.51 18.18 -10.45
CA GLN A 139 9.78 19.20 -9.44
C GLN A 139 9.13 18.83 -8.08
N VAL A 140 7.86 18.43 -8.10
CA VAL A 140 7.17 17.97 -6.87
C VAL A 140 7.87 16.75 -6.29
N ALA A 141 8.24 15.78 -7.14
CA ALA A 141 8.93 14.57 -6.70
C ALA A 141 10.29 14.90 -6.06
N LYS A 142 11.10 15.75 -6.70
CA LYS A 142 12.41 16.16 -6.17
C LYS A 142 12.27 16.87 -4.82
N LYS A 143 11.41 17.89 -4.74
CA LYS A 143 11.14 18.63 -3.49
C LYS A 143 10.64 17.71 -2.38
N SER A 144 9.82 16.72 -2.72
CA SER A 144 9.32 15.72 -1.76
C SER A 144 10.44 14.84 -1.22
N LEU A 145 11.32 14.34 -2.10
CA LEU A 145 12.43 13.48 -1.69
C LEU A 145 13.47 14.25 -0.86
N ASP A 146 13.74 15.52 -1.21
CA ASP A 146 14.61 16.38 -0.45
C ASP A 146 14.05 16.59 0.97
N TRP A 147 12.79 17.02 1.07
CA TRP A 147 12.14 17.21 2.35
C TRP A 147 12.08 15.93 3.20
N LEU A 148 11.73 14.79 2.60
CA LEU A 148 11.70 13.51 3.31
C LEU A 148 13.09 13.17 3.89
N LYS A 149 14.14 13.44 3.14
CA LYS A 149 15.51 13.22 3.61
C LYS A 149 15.85 14.14 4.77
N ASP A 150 15.48 15.41 4.69
CA ASP A 150 15.76 16.44 5.71
C ASP A 150 15.06 16.11 7.05
N ILE A 151 13.83 15.57 6.99
CA ILE A 151 13.11 15.12 8.21
C ILE A 151 13.53 13.72 8.66
N GLY A 152 14.54 13.12 8.03
CA GLY A 152 15.18 11.88 8.46
C GLY A 152 14.52 10.59 7.99
N ALA A 153 13.66 10.64 6.97
CA ALA A 153 13.12 9.43 6.36
C ALA A 153 14.23 8.63 5.66
N GLY A 154 14.28 7.34 5.95
CA GLY A 154 15.21 6.41 5.30
C GLY A 154 14.58 5.57 4.21
N VAL A 155 13.26 5.60 4.08
CA VAL A 155 12.49 4.81 3.11
C VAL A 155 11.61 5.73 2.30
N VAL A 156 11.27 5.36 1.09
CA VAL A 156 10.18 5.93 0.32
C VAL A 156 9.48 4.83 -0.47
N ALA A 157 8.16 4.72 -0.32
CA ALA A 157 7.33 3.82 -1.10
C ALA A 157 6.69 4.58 -2.27
N LEU A 158 6.90 4.10 -3.50
CA LEU A 158 6.32 4.70 -4.70
C LEU A 158 4.95 4.09 -4.95
N MET A 159 3.89 4.85 -4.73
CA MET A 159 2.52 4.38 -4.85
C MET A 159 1.82 5.08 -6.02
N GLY A 160 0.63 4.57 -6.34
CA GLY A 160 -0.23 5.17 -7.35
C GLY A 160 -1.25 4.17 -7.87
N GLY A 161 -1.73 4.41 -9.09
CA GLY A 161 -2.38 3.40 -9.89
C GLY A 161 -1.35 2.34 -10.31
N GLU A 162 -0.70 2.52 -11.48
CA GLU A 162 0.47 1.72 -11.84
C GLU A 162 1.67 2.64 -12.10
N PRO A 163 2.68 2.63 -11.22
CA PRO A 163 3.85 3.51 -11.37
C PRO A 163 4.59 3.31 -12.69
N LEU A 164 4.67 2.09 -13.20
CA LEU A 164 5.40 1.78 -14.43
C LEU A 164 4.68 2.20 -15.73
N LEU A 165 3.52 2.87 -15.66
CA LEU A 165 3.00 3.65 -16.80
C LEU A 165 3.90 4.84 -17.15
N ARG A 166 4.76 5.25 -16.21
CA ARG A 166 5.75 6.33 -16.39
C ARG A 166 7.17 5.84 -16.07
N PRO A 167 7.70 4.85 -16.81
CA PRO A 167 8.93 4.15 -16.41
C PRO A 167 10.14 5.09 -16.33
N LYS A 168 10.28 6.07 -17.23
CA LYS A 168 11.36 7.07 -17.17
C LYS A 168 11.29 7.94 -15.92
N PHE A 169 10.07 8.35 -15.53
CA PHE A 169 9.85 9.14 -14.32
C PHE A 169 10.19 8.35 -13.06
N ILE A 170 9.73 7.09 -12.99
CA ILE A 170 10.05 6.20 -11.87
C ILE A 170 11.55 5.92 -11.80
N HIS A 171 12.20 5.71 -12.93
CA HIS A 171 13.66 5.54 -12.97
C HIS A 171 14.41 6.75 -12.38
N LYS A 172 14.04 7.99 -12.77
CA LYS A 172 14.60 9.21 -12.18
C LYS A 172 14.40 9.30 -10.66
N ILE A 173 13.20 8.96 -10.18
CA ILE A 173 12.89 8.95 -8.73
C ILE A 173 13.76 7.93 -8.01
N VAL A 174 13.86 6.71 -8.53
CA VAL A 174 14.66 5.63 -7.92
C VAL A 174 16.12 6.02 -7.84
N ASP A 175 16.71 6.49 -8.96
CA ASP A 175 18.10 6.93 -9.01
C ASP A 175 18.37 8.07 -8.01
N TYR A 176 17.51 9.08 -8.00
CA TYR A 176 17.67 10.23 -7.11
C TYR A 176 17.55 9.85 -5.62
N ALA A 177 16.56 9.05 -5.28
CA ALA A 177 16.33 8.61 -3.90
C ALA A 177 17.44 7.66 -3.42
N ALA A 178 17.88 6.72 -4.27
CA ALA A 178 18.99 5.81 -3.95
C ALA A 178 20.30 6.55 -3.70
N LYS A 179 20.63 7.58 -4.51
CA LYS A 179 21.78 8.46 -4.30
C LYS A 179 21.73 9.26 -3.00
N LYS A 180 20.52 9.45 -2.45
CA LYS A 180 20.30 10.04 -1.11
C LYS A 180 20.29 8.99 0.00
N ASP A 181 20.71 7.76 -0.26
CA ASP A 181 20.68 6.66 0.69
C ASP A 181 19.26 6.36 1.22
N MET A 182 18.26 6.45 0.38
CA MET A 182 16.90 6.03 0.72
C MET A 182 16.61 4.63 0.19
N PHE A 183 15.87 3.85 0.98
CA PHE A 183 15.33 2.56 0.56
C PHE A 183 14.10 2.80 -0.31
N VAL A 184 14.20 2.51 -1.59
CA VAL A 184 13.08 2.68 -2.52
C VAL A 184 12.29 1.39 -2.63
N TYR A 185 11.01 1.48 -2.32
CA TYR A 185 10.04 0.40 -2.35
C TYR A 185 9.04 0.65 -3.49
N LEU A 186 8.94 -0.26 -4.45
CA LEU A 186 8.10 -0.11 -5.64
C LEU A 186 7.02 -1.20 -5.70
N PRO A 187 5.77 -0.91 -5.33
CA PRO A 187 4.63 -1.73 -5.69
C PRO A 187 4.33 -1.60 -7.19
N THR A 188 4.09 -2.72 -7.85
CA THR A 188 3.69 -2.76 -9.25
C THR A 188 2.85 -4.00 -9.54
N ASN A 189 1.95 -3.93 -10.52
CA ASN A 189 1.22 -5.09 -11.00
C ASN A 189 2.05 -5.98 -11.97
N GLY A 190 3.28 -5.59 -12.26
CA GLY A 190 4.22 -6.37 -13.05
C GLY A 190 4.00 -6.40 -14.57
N ARG A 191 2.85 -5.97 -15.06
CA ARG A 191 2.50 -6.11 -16.49
C ARG A 191 3.44 -5.36 -17.43
N LEU A 192 3.99 -4.26 -16.97
CA LEU A 192 4.88 -3.38 -17.76
C LEU A 192 6.37 -3.61 -17.47
N MET A 193 6.71 -4.57 -16.61
CA MET A 193 8.10 -4.91 -16.31
C MET A 193 8.73 -5.69 -17.49
N THR A 194 9.46 -5.00 -18.35
CA THR A 194 10.35 -5.67 -19.31
C THR A 194 11.70 -5.95 -18.66
N PRO A 195 12.54 -6.86 -19.21
CA PRO A 195 13.92 -7.05 -18.76
C PRO A 195 14.71 -5.77 -18.67
N GLU A 196 14.56 -4.85 -19.63
CA GLU A 196 15.22 -3.56 -19.67
C GLU A 196 14.79 -2.67 -18.49
N ILE A 197 13.51 -2.60 -18.19
CA ILE A 197 12.99 -1.82 -17.05
C ILE A 197 13.47 -2.40 -15.72
N ILE A 198 13.48 -3.73 -15.58
CA ILE A 198 13.99 -4.41 -14.39
C ILE A 198 15.47 -4.08 -14.18
N ASP A 199 16.29 -4.21 -15.23
CA ASP A 199 17.72 -3.93 -15.16
C ASP A 199 18.00 -2.45 -14.91
N GLN A 200 17.25 -1.53 -15.55
CA GLN A 200 17.37 -0.08 -15.31
C GLN A 200 17.07 0.30 -13.87
N LEU A 201 15.98 -0.23 -13.31
CA LEU A 201 15.60 0.04 -11.92
C LEU A 201 16.57 -0.62 -10.93
N GLY A 202 17.06 -1.82 -11.26
CA GLY A 202 18.09 -2.50 -10.48
C GLY A 202 19.38 -1.69 -10.42
N ASP A 203 19.85 -1.23 -11.58
CA ASP A 203 21.05 -0.40 -11.72
C ASP A 203 20.91 0.96 -11.01
N ALA A 204 19.72 1.56 -11.06
CA ALA A 204 19.39 2.79 -10.34
C ALA A 204 19.34 2.64 -8.82
N GLY A 205 19.39 1.41 -8.29
CA GLY A 205 19.44 1.15 -6.85
C GLY A 205 18.08 0.94 -6.18
N ILE A 206 17.08 0.45 -6.92
CA ILE A 206 15.81 -0.01 -6.29
C ILE A 206 16.12 -0.98 -5.15
N ALA A 207 15.38 -0.88 -4.04
CA ALA A 207 15.62 -1.73 -2.90
C ALA A 207 14.66 -2.92 -2.82
N THR A 208 13.40 -2.73 -3.24
CA THR A 208 12.39 -3.79 -3.22
C THR A 208 11.37 -3.60 -4.33
N PHE A 209 11.09 -4.67 -5.05
CA PHE A 209 9.89 -4.79 -5.87
C PHE A 209 8.82 -5.52 -5.07
N ASN A 210 7.66 -4.89 -4.93
CA ASN A 210 6.47 -5.47 -4.32
C ASN A 210 5.47 -5.80 -5.43
N LEU A 211 5.54 -7.05 -5.92
CA LEU A 211 4.73 -7.51 -7.03
C LEU A 211 3.31 -7.82 -6.55
N ALA A 212 2.36 -7.00 -6.97
CA ALA A 212 0.95 -7.18 -6.63
C ALA A 212 0.34 -8.26 -7.53
N VAL A 213 0.01 -9.39 -6.93
CA VAL A 213 -0.62 -10.57 -7.57
C VAL A 213 -1.72 -11.10 -6.66
N ASP A 214 -2.94 -11.19 -7.17
CA ASP A 214 -4.12 -11.58 -6.40
C ASP A 214 -4.69 -12.94 -6.86
N SER A 215 -4.25 -13.43 -8.01
CA SER A 215 -4.65 -14.71 -8.56
C SER A 215 -3.53 -15.34 -9.38
N VAL A 216 -3.62 -16.65 -9.61
CA VAL A 216 -2.71 -17.36 -10.53
C VAL A 216 -3.12 -17.08 -11.96
N LYS A 217 -4.41 -17.27 -12.28
CA LYS A 217 -4.98 -17.06 -13.62
C LYS A 217 -5.77 -15.75 -13.69
N HIS A 218 -5.72 -15.13 -14.87
CA HIS A 218 -6.42 -13.87 -15.10
C HIS A 218 -7.93 -14.00 -14.90
N ARG A 219 -8.51 -13.03 -14.16
CA ARG A 219 -9.94 -12.80 -13.99
C ARG A 219 -10.27 -11.35 -14.20
N LYS A 220 -11.47 -11.06 -14.71
CA LYS A 220 -11.90 -9.68 -14.98
C LYS A 220 -11.88 -8.82 -13.70
N SER A 221 -12.40 -9.36 -12.60
CA SER A 221 -12.45 -8.68 -11.30
C SER A 221 -11.09 -8.62 -10.57
N LEU A 222 -10.17 -9.55 -10.89
CA LEU A 222 -8.82 -9.66 -10.33
C LEU A 222 -7.79 -9.78 -11.46
N PRO A 223 -7.51 -8.70 -12.20
CA PRO A 223 -6.61 -8.76 -13.37
C PRO A 223 -5.13 -8.89 -12.99
N LYS A 224 -4.76 -8.69 -11.72
CA LYS A 224 -3.40 -8.89 -11.21
C LYS A 224 -3.13 -10.40 -11.03
N ALA A 225 -2.87 -11.08 -12.14
CA ALA A 225 -2.60 -12.51 -12.16
C ALA A 225 -1.13 -12.80 -12.44
N LEU A 226 -0.61 -13.89 -11.88
CA LEU A 226 0.80 -14.26 -12.01
C LEU A 226 1.10 -14.89 -13.38
N GLU A 227 0.24 -15.78 -13.89
CA GLU A 227 0.49 -16.51 -15.13
C GLU A 227 0.83 -15.58 -16.32
N PRO A 228 0.07 -14.49 -16.59
CA PRO A 228 0.39 -13.58 -17.69
C PRO A 228 1.69 -12.79 -17.55
N ILE A 229 2.29 -12.75 -16.36
CA ILE A 229 3.54 -12.03 -16.07
C ILE A 229 4.65 -12.97 -15.59
N MET A 230 4.47 -14.29 -15.73
CA MET A 230 5.45 -15.27 -15.27
C MET A 230 6.85 -15.05 -15.85
N PRO A 231 7.04 -14.77 -17.15
CA PRO A 231 8.38 -14.49 -17.68
C PRO A 231 9.06 -13.27 -17.04
N GLN A 232 8.30 -12.20 -16.77
CA GLN A 232 8.80 -11.01 -16.09
C GLN A 232 9.16 -11.34 -14.64
N PHE A 233 8.32 -12.11 -13.95
CA PHE A 233 8.56 -12.52 -12.58
C PHE A 233 9.82 -13.39 -12.46
N GLU A 234 9.99 -14.40 -13.31
CA GLU A 234 11.18 -15.25 -13.31
C GLU A 234 12.46 -14.45 -13.57
N TYR A 235 12.40 -13.52 -14.54
CA TYR A 235 13.52 -12.63 -14.81
C TYR A 235 13.82 -11.74 -13.61
N LEU A 236 12.80 -11.14 -13.00
CA LEU A 236 12.93 -10.30 -11.81
C LEU A 236 13.62 -11.06 -10.67
N VAL A 237 13.17 -12.26 -10.34
CA VAL A 237 13.76 -13.08 -9.28
C VAL A 237 15.21 -13.46 -9.60
N LYS A 238 15.50 -13.85 -10.85
CA LYS A 238 16.85 -14.17 -11.31
C LYS A 238 17.82 -13.01 -11.11
N ARG A 239 17.37 -11.77 -11.34
CA ARG A 239 18.24 -10.58 -11.29
C ARG A 239 18.46 -10.02 -9.87
N GLN A 240 17.74 -10.53 -8.84
CA GLN A 240 17.88 -10.05 -7.46
C GLN A 240 19.33 -9.95 -6.99
N ARG A 241 20.10 -11.02 -7.18
CA ARG A 241 21.50 -11.07 -6.72
C ARG A 241 22.48 -10.29 -7.59
N TYR A 242 22.07 -9.81 -8.75
CA TYR A 242 22.91 -8.94 -9.56
C TYR A 242 22.88 -7.49 -9.08
N TYR A 243 21.69 -7.05 -8.59
CA TYR A 243 21.49 -5.66 -8.18
C TYR A 243 21.24 -5.50 -6.68
N GLY A 244 21.02 -6.59 -5.96
CA GLY A 244 20.84 -6.57 -4.51
C GLY A 244 19.44 -6.15 -4.03
N TYR A 245 18.46 -6.03 -4.92
CA TYR A 245 17.07 -5.78 -4.50
C TYR A 245 16.38 -7.04 -3.98
N THR A 246 15.27 -6.88 -3.27
CA THR A 246 14.39 -7.96 -2.85
C THR A 246 13.12 -7.98 -3.67
N VAL A 247 12.49 -9.15 -3.78
CA VAL A 247 11.17 -9.32 -4.39
C VAL A 247 10.21 -9.90 -3.35
N MET A 248 8.97 -9.43 -3.38
CA MET A 248 7.90 -9.99 -2.56
C MET A 248 6.57 -9.92 -3.30
N PHE A 249 5.65 -10.82 -2.96
CA PHE A 249 4.27 -10.73 -3.39
C PHE A 249 3.43 -9.89 -2.43
N ASN A 250 2.57 -9.06 -3.01
CA ASN A 250 1.50 -8.37 -2.31
C ASN A 250 0.18 -8.98 -2.79
N ILE A 251 -0.57 -9.56 -1.87
CA ILE A 251 -1.74 -10.40 -2.18
C ILE A 251 -2.94 -9.86 -1.41
N ASN A 252 -3.99 -9.47 -2.12
CA ASN A 252 -5.25 -9.08 -1.51
C ASN A 252 -6.19 -10.28 -1.42
N ILE A 253 -6.65 -10.60 -0.21
CA ILE A 253 -7.59 -11.69 0.06
C ILE A 253 -9.00 -11.21 -0.24
N CYS A 254 -9.65 -11.84 -1.21
CA CYS A 254 -10.96 -11.48 -1.74
C CYS A 254 -11.92 -12.67 -1.67
N HIS A 255 -13.21 -12.39 -1.95
CA HIS A 255 -14.27 -13.40 -2.05
C HIS A 255 -13.90 -14.57 -2.98
N ASN A 256 -13.26 -14.29 -4.10
CA ASN A 256 -13.11 -15.23 -5.21
C ASN A 256 -11.66 -15.69 -5.46
N ASN A 257 -10.73 -15.57 -4.48
CA ASN A 257 -9.34 -15.96 -4.71
C ASN A 257 -8.66 -16.78 -3.59
N GLN A 258 -9.38 -17.32 -2.61
CA GLN A 258 -8.74 -17.96 -1.44
C GLN A 258 -7.83 -19.14 -1.82
N GLU A 259 -8.18 -19.91 -2.84
CA GLU A 259 -7.33 -21.01 -3.33
C GLU A 259 -6.11 -20.48 -4.09
N ASP A 260 -6.27 -19.39 -4.88
CA ASP A 260 -5.13 -18.74 -5.52
C ASP A 260 -4.13 -18.20 -4.48
N VAL A 261 -4.63 -17.67 -3.35
CA VAL A 261 -3.76 -17.18 -2.26
C VAL A 261 -2.87 -18.30 -1.72
N LYS A 262 -3.40 -19.52 -1.54
CA LYS A 262 -2.60 -20.68 -1.14
C LYS A 262 -1.56 -21.04 -2.20
N GLU A 263 -1.97 -21.10 -3.46
CA GLU A 263 -1.08 -21.44 -4.58
C GLU A 263 0.04 -20.39 -4.74
N LEU A 264 -0.30 -19.10 -4.70
CA LEU A 264 0.67 -17.99 -4.72
C LEU A 264 1.65 -18.06 -3.55
N THR A 265 1.18 -18.47 -2.37
CA THR A 265 2.02 -18.68 -1.19
C THR A 265 3.05 -19.81 -1.41
N GLU A 266 2.62 -20.94 -1.99
CA GLU A 266 3.52 -22.05 -2.32
C GLU A 266 4.51 -21.67 -3.45
N ILE A 267 4.07 -20.91 -4.45
CA ILE A 267 4.95 -20.36 -5.49
C ILE A 267 5.99 -19.42 -4.84
N ALA A 268 5.57 -18.48 -4.01
CA ALA A 268 6.51 -17.59 -3.29
C ALA A 268 7.55 -18.38 -2.49
N ARG A 269 7.13 -19.47 -1.83
CA ARG A 269 8.03 -20.37 -1.10
C ARG A 269 9.05 -21.02 -2.02
N SER A 270 8.63 -21.52 -3.20
CA SER A 270 9.52 -22.17 -4.15
C SER A 270 10.61 -21.25 -4.70
N TYR A 271 10.30 -19.96 -4.86
CA TYR A 271 11.24 -18.91 -5.26
C TYR A 271 11.95 -18.24 -4.08
N ASN A 272 11.68 -18.69 -2.85
CA ASN A 272 12.28 -18.17 -1.61
C ASN A 272 12.04 -16.65 -1.40
N ILE A 273 10.95 -16.11 -1.90
CA ILE A 273 10.51 -14.73 -1.72
C ILE A 273 9.48 -14.61 -0.60
N ALA A 274 9.22 -13.38 -0.19
CA ALA A 274 8.24 -13.08 0.85
C ALA A 274 6.86 -12.81 0.28
N THR A 275 5.86 -12.89 1.17
CA THR A 275 4.48 -12.50 0.90
C THR A 275 4.00 -11.46 1.90
N ASP A 276 3.12 -10.57 1.45
CA ASP A 276 2.38 -9.61 2.26
C ASP A 276 0.90 -9.74 1.92
N TYR A 277 0.06 -9.97 2.94
CA TYR A 277 -1.36 -10.22 2.76
C TYR A 277 -2.18 -9.03 3.24
N HIS A 278 -3.17 -8.67 2.44
CA HIS A 278 -4.18 -7.67 2.76
C HIS A 278 -5.54 -8.33 2.73
N ILE A 279 -6.44 -7.88 3.59
CA ILE A 279 -7.85 -8.22 3.44
C ILE A 279 -8.50 -7.15 2.56
N ASN A 280 -9.47 -7.57 1.74
CA ASN A 280 -10.22 -6.63 0.92
C ASN A 280 -11.04 -5.72 1.83
N GLU A 281 -10.55 -4.52 2.05
CA GLU A 281 -11.20 -3.49 2.85
C GLU A 281 -12.27 -2.77 2.02
N SER A 282 -13.43 -2.55 2.62
CA SER A 282 -14.45 -1.68 2.01
C SER A 282 -13.98 -0.23 2.03
N PRO A 283 -14.45 0.60 1.07
CA PRO A 283 -14.12 2.02 1.08
C PRO A 283 -14.57 2.66 2.38
N MET A 284 -13.64 3.34 3.01
CA MET A 284 -13.91 4.17 4.17
C MET A 284 -14.38 5.57 3.75
N THR A 285 -14.80 6.37 4.71
CA THR A 285 -15.35 7.71 4.53
C THR A 285 -14.63 8.53 3.46
N GLU A 286 -15.37 9.25 2.65
CA GLU A 286 -14.90 10.23 1.67
C GLU A 286 -14.03 9.69 0.50
N GLN A 287 -14.08 8.37 0.27
CA GLN A 287 -13.43 7.77 -0.90
C GLN A 287 -14.49 7.30 -1.90
N ASP A 288 -14.89 8.18 -2.79
CA ASP A 288 -15.83 7.89 -3.87
C ASP A 288 -15.14 7.39 -5.15
N HIS A 289 -13.85 7.08 -5.07
CA HIS A 289 -13.05 6.65 -6.20
C HIS A 289 -13.23 5.17 -6.56
N PHE A 290 -13.95 4.42 -5.75
CA PHE A 290 -14.27 3.03 -6.06
C PHE A 290 -15.19 2.96 -7.27
N LYS A 291 -14.66 2.51 -8.38
CA LYS A 291 -15.39 2.39 -9.63
C LYS A 291 -16.45 1.28 -9.59
N HIS A 292 -16.13 0.17 -8.92
CA HIS A 292 -16.97 -1.01 -8.83
C HIS A 292 -17.69 -1.08 -7.49
N LEU A 293 -18.63 -0.16 -7.25
CA LEU A 293 -19.39 -0.13 -5.99
C LEU A 293 -20.57 -1.10 -5.98
N ASN A 294 -21.22 -1.30 -7.13
CA ASN A 294 -22.43 -2.08 -7.26
C ASN A 294 -22.19 -3.46 -7.91
N ASP A 295 -21.11 -3.63 -8.66
CA ASP A 295 -20.75 -4.84 -9.41
C ASP A 295 -19.44 -5.49 -8.90
N ASN A 296 -19.07 -5.23 -7.66
CA ASN A 296 -17.82 -5.71 -7.09
C ASN A 296 -17.91 -7.21 -6.71
N GLU A 297 -17.25 -8.04 -7.47
CA GLU A 297 -17.17 -9.49 -7.26
C GLU A 297 -16.13 -9.90 -6.20
N THR A 298 -15.42 -8.94 -5.61
CA THR A 298 -14.30 -9.24 -4.72
C THR A 298 -14.62 -9.03 -3.23
N TYR A 299 -15.77 -8.43 -2.91
CA TYR A 299 -16.15 -8.18 -1.52
C TYR A 299 -16.38 -9.48 -0.76
N LEU A 300 -15.79 -9.53 0.43
CA LEU A 300 -16.03 -10.60 1.39
C LEU A 300 -17.42 -10.45 2.01
N THR A 301 -18.11 -11.57 2.08
CA THR A 301 -19.42 -11.69 2.71
C THR A 301 -19.34 -12.60 3.94
N PRO A 302 -20.34 -12.62 4.83
CA PRO A 302 -20.35 -13.51 5.98
C PRO A 302 -20.19 -14.99 5.63
N GLU A 303 -20.63 -15.41 4.44
CA GLU A 303 -20.49 -16.78 3.93
C GLU A 303 -19.04 -17.16 3.66
N ASP A 304 -18.17 -16.16 3.43
CA ASP A 304 -16.73 -16.36 3.19
C ASP A 304 -15.94 -16.55 4.48
N PHE A 305 -16.44 -16.05 5.61
CA PHE A 305 -15.65 -15.99 6.84
C PHE A 305 -15.06 -17.33 7.28
N PRO A 306 -15.76 -18.46 7.22
CA PRO A 306 -15.15 -19.75 7.57
C PRO A 306 -13.99 -20.15 6.65
N LYS A 307 -14.09 -19.83 5.35
CA LYS A 307 -13.04 -20.14 4.38
C LYS A 307 -11.83 -19.22 4.56
N VAL A 308 -12.06 -17.93 4.80
CA VAL A 308 -11.01 -16.95 5.07
C VAL A 308 -10.30 -17.25 6.39
N ASP A 309 -11.03 -17.64 7.45
CA ASP A 309 -10.44 -18.10 8.71
C ASP A 309 -9.50 -19.29 8.48
N ALA A 310 -9.97 -20.31 7.78
CA ALA A 310 -9.18 -21.48 7.47
C ALA A 310 -7.93 -21.13 6.62
N LEU A 311 -8.04 -20.16 5.71
CA LEU A 311 -6.92 -19.63 4.95
C LEU A 311 -5.91 -18.93 5.87
N LEU A 312 -6.36 -18.03 6.75
CA LEU A 312 -5.49 -17.30 7.66
C LEU A 312 -4.80 -18.24 8.66
N ASP A 313 -5.50 -19.29 9.12
CA ASP A 313 -4.90 -20.35 9.94
C ASP A 313 -3.83 -21.14 9.17
N TYR A 314 -4.11 -21.49 7.91
CA TYR A 314 -3.14 -22.11 7.03
C TYR A 314 -1.89 -21.24 6.86
N LEU A 315 -2.04 -19.94 6.60
CA LEU A 315 -0.92 -19.01 6.45
C LEU A 315 -0.10 -18.90 7.75
N ASN A 316 -0.76 -18.80 8.91
CA ASN A 316 -0.09 -18.81 10.21
C ASN A 316 0.67 -20.11 10.45
N ASP A 317 0.10 -21.27 10.11
CA ASP A 317 0.79 -22.57 10.20
C ASP A 317 2.04 -22.61 9.30
N LYS A 318 1.91 -22.21 8.04
CA LYS A 318 3.04 -22.15 7.11
C LYS A 318 4.16 -21.25 7.59
N ARG A 319 3.83 -20.13 8.22
CA ARG A 319 4.81 -19.25 8.82
C ARG A 319 5.49 -19.87 10.05
N ILE A 320 4.70 -20.38 11.00
CA ILE A 320 5.20 -20.84 12.31
C ILE A 320 5.96 -22.14 12.16
N ASN A 321 5.38 -23.13 11.49
CA ASN A 321 5.85 -24.51 11.48
C ASN A 321 6.72 -24.83 10.24
N HIS A 322 6.57 -24.08 9.15
CA HIS A 322 7.25 -24.38 7.88
C HIS A 322 8.23 -23.29 7.43
N GLY A 323 8.35 -22.19 8.19
CA GLY A 323 9.35 -21.14 7.94
C GLY A 323 9.12 -20.34 6.65
N TYR A 324 7.86 -20.18 6.23
CA TYR A 324 7.52 -19.32 5.09
C TYR A 324 7.75 -17.85 5.45
N LYS A 325 8.22 -17.08 4.48
CA LYS A 325 8.54 -15.68 4.66
C LYS A 325 7.29 -14.84 4.46
N MET A 326 6.77 -14.25 5.53
CA MET A 326 5.57 -13.41 5.50
C MET A 326 5.83 -12.11 6.25
N VAL A 327 5.39 -11.01 5.69
CA VAL A 327 5.52 -9.66 6.29
C VAL A 327 4.55 -9.50 7.46
N ASN A 328 3.31 -10.02 7.32
CA ASN A 328 2.27 -9.87 8.33
C ASN A 328 2.65 -10.57 9.65
N PRO A 329 2.53 -9.91 10.81
CA PRO A 329 2.58 -10.60 12.10
C PRO A 329 1.45 -11.62 12.26
N ILE A 330 1.66 -12.65 13.06
CA ILE A 330 0.61 -13.64 13.41
C ILE A 330 -0.63 -12.93 13.93
N GLN A 331 -0.45 -11.97 14.82
CA GLN A 331 -1.55 -11.19 15.39
C GLN A 331 -2.35 -10.43 14.30
N HIS A 332 -1.72 -9.99 13.24
CA HIS A 332 -2.41 -9.32 12.14
C HIS A 332 -3.41 -10.24 11.45
N MET A 333 -3.03 -11.51 11.23
CA MET A 333 -3.94 -12.51 10.66
C MET A 333 -5.16 -12.77 11.57
N GLU A 334 -4.94 -12.84 12.88
CA GLU A 334 -6.02 -13.00 13.86
C GLU A 334 -6.93 -11.75 13.92
N ASP A 335 -6.33 -10.58 13.85
CA ASP A 335 -7.06 -9.31 13.86
C ASP A 335 -7.91 -9.12 12.59
N MET A 336 -7.45 -9.63 11.44
CA MET A 336 -8.25 -9.67 10.21
C MET A 336 -9.55 -10.48 10.39
N LYS A 337 -9.50 -11.63 11.09
CA LYS A 337 -10.70 -12.44 11.39
C LYS A 337 -11.71 -11.66 12.25
N MET A 338 -11.21 -10.86 13.19
CA MET A 338 -12.07 -10.04 14.05
C MET A 338 -12.68 -8.86 13.28
N LEU A 339 -11.88 -8.18 12.46
CA LEU A 339 -12.34 -7.05 11.66
C LEU A 339 -13.49 -7.44 10.72
N MET A 340 -13.38 -8.58 10.03
CA MET A 340 -14.43 -9.07 9.13
C MET A 340 -15.78 -9.24 9.83
N ARG A 341 -15.77 -9.54 11.14
CA ARG A 341 -16.98 -9.74 11.97
C ARG A 341 -17.49 -8.47 12.64
N GLY A 342 -16.97 -7.31 12.25
CA GLY A 342 -17.32 -6.03 12.88
C GLY A 342 -16.87 -5.93 14.34
N LYS A 343 -15.84 -6.69 14.73
CA LYS A 343 -15.20 -6.64 16.05
C LYS A 343 -13.78 -6.12 15.91
N PRO A 344 -13.60 -4.82 15.67
CA PRO A 344 -12.27 -4.27 15.40
C PRO A 344 -11.35 -4.52 16.59
N PRO A 345 -10.13 -5.00 16.35
CA PRO A 345 -9.12 -5.14 17.40
C PRO A 345 -8.62 -3.77 17.84
N ALA A 346 -8.17 -3.67 19.07
CA ALA A 346 -7.42 -2.52 19.52
C ALA A 346 -5.99 -2.60 18.97
N TRP A 347 -5.63 -1.71 18.06
CA TRP A 347 -4.28 -1.64 17.49
C TRP A 347 -3.78 -0.20 17.42
N ARG A 348 -2.47 -0.05 17.34
CA ARG A 348 -1.83 1.26 17.28
C ARG A 348 -1.64 1.68 15.84
N CYS A 349 -2.30 2.77 15.44
CA CYS A 349 -2.15 3.38 14.13
C CYS A 349 -1.06 4.47 14.14
N GLU A 350 -0.13 4.40 13.19
CA GLU A 350 0.99 5.35 13.07
C GLU A 350 0.79 6.39 11.94
N ALA A 351 -0.42 6.48 11.40
CA ALA A 351 -0.78 7.43 10.35
C ALA A 351 -0.55 8.88 10.80
N GLY A 352 0.10 9.67 9.96
CA GLY A 352 0.45 11.08 10.22
C GLY A 352 1.58 11.30 11.21
N GLU A 353 2.15 10.23 11.79
CA GLU A 353 3.28 10.27 12.71
C GLU A 353 4.52 9.59 12.12
N HIS A 354 4.40 8.27 11.83
CA HIS A 354 5.49 7.46 11.29
C HIS A 354 5.22 6.94 9.88
N SER A 355 4.03 7.16 9.36
CA SER A 355 3.69 7.06 7.95
C SER A 355 2.93 8.31 7.51
N LEU A 356 3.07 8.67 6.27
CA LEU A 356 2.31 9.74 5.63
C LEU A 356 2.26 9.51 4.11
N ILE A 357 1.37 10.22 3.45
CA ILE A 357 1.27 10.22 2.00
C ILE A 357 1.54 11.63 1.47
N ILE A 358 2.36 11.69 0.44
CA ILE A 358 2.53 12.87 -0.39
C ILE A 358 1.71 12.64 -1.65
N ARG A 359 0.69 13.49 -1.86
CA ARG A 359 -0.19 13.42 -3.04
C ARG A 359 0.52 13.90 -4.30
N THR A 360 -0.09 13.68 -5.45
CA THR A 360 0.49 14.06 -6.77
C THR A 360 0.82 15.55 -6.90
N ASP A 361 0.15 16.40 -6.15
CA ASP A 361 0.32 17.85 -6.13
C ASP A 361 1.22 18.37 -5.00
N GLY A 362 1.81 17.47 -4.21
CA GLY A 362 2.68 17.81 -3.08
C GLY A 362 1.95 18.13 -1.77
N THR A 363 0.63 18.01 -1.73
CA THR A 363 -0.13 18.10 -0.48
C THR A 363 0.00 16.79 0.33
N LEU A 364 -0.29 16.84 1.62
CA LEU A 364 -0.10 15.73 2.55
C LEU A 364 -1.42 15.07 2.94
N ALA A 365 -1.35 13.78 3.25
CA ALA A 365 -2.41 13.04 3.93
C ALA A 365 -1.79 12.11 4.98
N PRO A 366 -2.51 11.78 6.07
CA PRO A 366 -1.98 10.89 7.10
C PRO A 366 -1.90 9.43 6.63
N CYS A 367 -2.82 8.98 5.80
CA CYS A 367 -2.90 7.60 5.29
C CYS A 367 -3.74 7.51 4.00
N PHE A 368 -3.78 6.33 3.38
CA PHE A 368 -4.58 6.07 2.17
C PHE A 368 -6.08 6.22 2.38
N PRO A 369 -6.71 5.67 3.44
CA PRO A 369 -8.12 5.89 3.70
C PRO A 369 -8.50 7.37 3.81
N MET A 370 -7.58 8.24 4.19
CA MET A 370 -7.81 9.69 4.32
C MET A 370 -7.22 10.49 3.14
N TYR A 371 -6.88 9.82 2.04
CA TYR A 371 -6.29 10.48 0.88
C TYR A 371 -7.18 11.59 0.33
N SER A 372 -8.47 11.34 0.19
CA SER A 372 -9.46 12.26 -0.36
C SER A 372 -10.12 13.16 0.68
N ALA A 373 -9.77 13.01 1.97
CA ALA A 373 -10.37 13.81 3.04
C ALA A 373 -10.16 15.32 2.83
N THR A 374 -11.15 16.10 3.27
CA THR A 374 -11.17 17.56 3.12
C THR A 374 -10.19 18.29 4.03
N VAL A 375 -9.70 17.60 5.05
CA VAL A 375 -8.77 18.17 6.04
C VAL A 375 -7.45 18.60 5.39
N ASP A 376 -7.05 19.83 5.66
CA ASP A 376 -5.77 20.37 5.22
C ASP A 376 -4.64 19.92 6.17
N TRP A 377 -3.88 18.92 5.74
CA TRP A 377 -2.70 18.41 6.44
C TRP A 377 -1.39 19.12 6.02
N GLY A 378 -1.49 20.19 5.25
CA GLY A 378 -0.36 20.96 4.75
C GLY A 378 0.26 20.39 3.47
N VAL A 379 1.45 20.88 3.18
CA VAL A 379 2.21 20.55 1.97
C VAL A 379 3.62 20.10 2.31
N VAL A 380 4.33 19.55 1.35
CA VAL A 380 5.77 19.24 1.46
C VAL A 380 6.55 20.47 1.94
N GLY A 381 7.28 20.32 3.03
CA GLY A 381 8.01 21.41 3.68
C GLY A 381 7.23 22.18 4.75
N ALA A 382 5.89 22.08 4.76
CA ALA A 382 5.03 22.80 5.71
C ALA A 382 3.83 21.94 6.13
N HIS A 383 4.10 20.87 6.90
CA HIS A 383 3.05 19.98 7.39
C HIS A 383 2.22 20.65 8.50
N LYS A 384 0.96 20.23 8.59
CA LYS A 384 0.00 20.65 9.62
C LYS A 384 -0.51 19.47 10.44
N PHE A 385 0.25 18.37 10.53
CA PHE A 385 -0.14 17.23 11.37
C PHE A 385 -0.16 17.67 12.82
N ASP A 386 -1.35 17.65 13.41
CA ASP A 386 -1.62 17.90 14.81
C ASP A 386 -1.99 16.60 15.52
N ARG A 387 -1.36 16.32 16.64
CA ARG A 387 -1.52 15.04 17.33
C ARG A 387 -2.94 14.83 17.86
N LYS A 388 -3.59 15.88 18.37
CA LYS A 388 -4.96 15.78 18.88
C LYS A 388 -5.92 15.46 17.76
N GLN A 389 -5.82 16.16 16.63
CA GLN A 389 -6.64 15.92 15.44
C GLN A 389 -6.41 14.51 14.87
N LEU A 390 -5.16 14.05 14.84
CA LEU A 390 -4.83 12.68 14.42
C LEU A 390 -5.43 11.63 15.36
N ASP A 391 -5.36 11.84 16.67
CA ASP A 391 -5.91 10.91 17.66
C ASP A 391 -7.44 10.84 17.56
N GLU A 392 -8.13 11.98 17.39
CA GLU A 392 -9.57 12.05 17.15
C GLU A 392 -9.96 11.28 15.87
N MET A 393 -9.26 11.50 14.77
CA MET A 393 -9.45 10.77 13.52
C MET A 393 -9.25 9.26 13.68
N LYS A 394 -8.21 8.85 14.42
CA LYS A 394 -7.88 7.43 14.63
C LYS A 394 -8.94 6.70 15.46
N VAL A 395 -9.55 7.38 16.43
CA VAL A 395 -10.68 6.79 17.21
C VAL A 395 -11.83 6.43 16.29
N GLU A 396 -12.20 7.30 15.37
CA GLU A 396 -13.28 7.06 14.42
C GLU A 396 -12.93 5.95 13.43
N CYS A 397 -11.80 6.07 12.74
CA CYS A 397 -11.45 5.13 11.67
C CYS A 397 -10.96 3.76 12.16
N SER A 398 -10.48 3.61 13.40
CA SER A 398 -9.99 2.34 13.94
C SER A 398 -11.06 1.25 14.00
N GLN A 399 -12.35 1.64 14.00
CA GLN A 399 -13.48 0.72 13.98
C GLN A 399 -13.63 -0.03 12.64
N HIS A 400 -13.00 0.46 11.56
CA HIS A 400 -13.24 0.00 10.20
C HIS A 400 -11.96 -0.21 9.40
N CYS A 401 -10.80 -0.05 10.03
CA CYS A 401 -9.52 -0.08 9.35
C CYS A 401 -8.53 -1.02 10.01
N LEU A 402 -7.88 -1.81 9.20
CA LEU A 402 -6.72 -2.61 9.57
C LEU A 402 -5.62 -2.46 8.51
N SER A 403 -5.41 -1.20 8.07
CA SER A 403 -4.42 -0.89 7.02
C SER A 403 -3.07 -1.52 7.33
N THR A 404 -2.64 -2.48 6.52
CA THR A 404 -1.40 -3.24 6.69
C THR A 404 -0.19 -2.32 6.83
N CYS A 405 -0.16 -1.23 6.05
CA CYS A 405 0.93 -0.26 6.10
C CYS A 405 1.13 0.36 7.50
N ASN A 406 0.02 0.72 8.17
CA ASN A 406 0.07 1.33 9.50
C ASN A 406 0.07 0.29 10.62
N TYR A 407 -0.60 -0.85 10.42
CA TYR A 407 -0.64 -1.93 11.39
C TYR A 407 0.75 -2.48 11.68
N ILE A 408 1.50 -2.81 10.64
CA ILE A 408 2.88 -3.35 10.77
C ILE A 408 3.78 -2.35 11.51
N LEU A 409 3.67 -1.06 11.19
CA LEU A 409 4.40 -0.01 11.91
C LEU A 409 4.02 0.05 13.39
N GLY A 410 2.72 0.10 13.70
CA GLY A 410 2.24 0.13 15.07
C GLY A 410 2.66 -1.11 15.86
N HIS A 411 2.61 -2.28 15.23
CA HIS A 411 3.09 -3.54 15.82
C HIS A 411 4.60 -3.51 16.09
N ALA A 412 5.38 -2.99 15.12
CA ALA A 412 6.83 -2.82 15.23
C ALA A 412 7.22 -1.71 16.23
N TYR A 413 6.33 -0.77 16.51
CA TYR A 413 6.62 0.36 17.41
C TYR A 413 6.75 -0.06 18.89
N ASN A 414 6.84 -1.34 19.15
CA ASN A 414 7.21 -1.93 20.42
C ASN A 414 8.71 -2.26 20.42
N THR A 415 9.50 -1.42 21.07
CA THR A 415 10.97 -1.54 21.12
C THR A 415 11.45 -2.91 21.60
N ARG A 416 10.75 -3.53 22.57
CA ARG A 416 11.09 -4.87 23.07
C ARG A 416 10.96 -5.93 21.96
N ARG A 417 9.89 -5.86 21.15
CA ARG A 417 9.69 -6.77 20.00
C ARG A 417 10.81 -6.58 18.96
N VAL A 418 11.14 -5.33 18.61
CA VAL A 418 12.20 -5.03 17.65
C VAL A 418 13.56 -5.56 18.11
N ILE A 419 13.91 -5.35 19.37
CA ILE A 419 15.18 -5.87 19.93
C ILE A 419 15.18 -7.39 19.89
N THR A 420 14.11 -8.04 20.34
CA THR A 420 13.99 -9.52 20.34
C THR A 420 14.10 -10.08 18.93
N TRP A 421 13.43 -9.44 17.96
CA TRP A 421 13.55 -9.82 16.56
C TRP A 421 14.99 -9.66 16.05
N GLY A 422 15.63 -8.51 16.31
CA GLY A 422 17.00 -8.24 15.90
C GLY A 422 17.99 -9.30 16.48
N LEU A 423 17.82 -9.67 17.74
CA LEU A 423 18.61 -10.73 18.38
C LEU A 423 18.38 -12.09 17.71
N LYS A 424 17.14 -12.45 17.43
CA LYS A 424 16.82 -13.69 16.69
C LYS A 424 17.45 -13.69 15.30
N GLN A 425 17.39 -12.57 14.57
CA GLN A 425 18.03 -12.46 13.26
C GLN A 425 19.55 -12.62 13.34
N ALA A 426 20.18 -11.99 14.32
CA ALA A 426 21.63 -12.13 14.55
C ALA A 426 22.01 -13.57 14.86
N MET A 427 21.24 -14.28 15.69
CA MET A 427 21.48 -15.69 16.03
C MET A 427 21.28 -16.63 14.84
N HIS A 428 20.35 -16.34 13.96
CA HIS A 428 20.04 -17.16 12.78
C HIS A 428 20.75 -16.71 11.50
N GLY A 429 21.71 -15.78 11.59
CA GLY A 429 22.56 -15.35 10.49
C GLY A 429 21.86 -14.47 9.47
N PHE A 430 20.90 -13.65 9.87
CA PHE A 430 20.14 -12.74 8.97
C PHE A 430 19.64 -13.43 7.70
N ARG A 431 19.24 -14.68 7.83
CA ARG A 431 18.69 -15.46 6.71
C ARG A 431 17.43 -14.79 6.22
N GLY A 432 17.60 -13.88 5.26
CA GLY A 432 16.57 -13.23 4.43
C GLY A 432 15.18 -13.25 5.02
N SER A 433 15.07 -12.87 6.25
CA SER A 433 13.82 -13.01 6.88
C SER A 433 13.10 -11.70 6.74
N THR A 434 12.21 -11.80 6.14
CA THR A 434 11.02 -11.14 6.35
C THR A 434 10.26 -11.62 7.55
N GLY A 435 10.88 -12.19 8.49
CA GLY A 435 10.26 -12.44 9.75
C GLY A 435 9.85 -11.12 10.32
N SER A 436 8.58 -10.74 10.18
CA SER A 436 7.98 -9.66 10.92
C SER A 436 8.25 -9.85 12.41
N PHE A 437 8.29 -8.78 13.08
CA PHE A 437 8.53 -8.61 14.50
C PHE A 437 7.67 -9.52 15.38
#